data_b2421f3af540d4f16009a1f0ac8342ad
#
_entry.id   b2421f3af540d4f16009a1f0ac8342ad
#
_cell.length_a   1.000
_cell.length_b   1.000
_cell.length_c   1.000
_cell.angle_alpha   90.00
_cell.angle_beta   90.00
_cell.angle_gamma   90.00
#
_symmetry.space_group_name_H-M   'P 1'
#
loop_
_entity.id
_entity.type
_entity.pdbx_description
1 polymer ?
#
loop_
_entity_poly.entity_id
_entity_poly.type
_entity_poly.pdbx_seq_one_letter_code
_entity_poly.pdbx_strand_id
1 'polypeptide(L)'
;IVEINIHDKILGSFPVLDVFVKVAAHIARGGTLEVIGKTISDIKPIKNITPFISDKNHQLMGHVIYIDRYDNVITNIKKSFFESIQKNRRFEIMARNHKFTKIYKRYSDIVNFEIPIQKRNDEGRGMVVFNSSDYLEIAMYKSNKATIGGASTLMGLDMMDSVTIQFFDDWF
;
A
#
# COMPACT_ATOMS: atom_id res chain seq x y z
N ILE A 1 3.94 -18.71 23.39
CA ILE A 1 4.52 -17.36 23.11
C ILE A 1 5.22 -16.90 24.36
N VAL A 2 6.41 -16.30 24.22
CA VAL A 2 7.18 -15.79 25.35
C VAL A 2 7.47 -14.30 25.14
N GLU A 3 7.13 -13.51 26.14
CA GLU A 3 7.50 -12.10 26.19
C GLU A 3 8.92 -11.97 26.73
N ILE A 4 9.81 -11.34 25.96
CA ILE A 4 11.21 -11.16 26.35
C ILE A 4 11.28 -10.17 27.53
N ASN A 5 11.78 -10.58 28.66
CA ASN A 5 11.90 -9.75 29.88
C ASN A 5 13.32 -9.57 30.39
N ILE A 6 14.34 -9.92 29.60
CA ILE A 6 15.75 -9.76 29.98
C ILE A 6 16.25 -8.31 29.78
N HIS A 7 15.38 -7.40 29.36
CA HIS A 7 15.70 -6.01 29.05
C HIS A 7 15.99 -5.14 30.30
N ASP A 8 15.53 -5.56 31.47
CA ASP A 8 15.75 -4.81 32.73
C ASP A 8 17.23 -4.66 33.13
N LYS A 9 18.13 -5.41 32.48
CA LYS A 9 19.57 -5.39 32.70
C LYS A 9 20.34 -4.63 31.62
N ILE A 10 19.66 -3.91 30.73
CA ILE A 10 20.27 -3.32 29.55
C ILE A 10 20.47 -1.82 29.78
N LEU A 11 21.71 -1.40 29.64
CA LEU A 11 22.15 -0.01 29.80
C LEU A 11 22.30 0.72 28.45
N GLY A 12 22.03 0.05 27.33
CA GLY A 12 22.27 0.59 25.99
C GLY A 12 21.02 1.21 25.35
N SER A 13 21.25 2.05 24.34
CA SER A 13 20.20 2.72 23.56
C SER A 13 19.73 1.90 22.33
N PHE A 14 20.26 0.68 22.14
CA PHE A 14 20.00 -0.14 20.98
C PHE A 14 19.37 -1.50 21.34
N PRO A 15 18.07 -1.59 21.59
CA PRO A 15 17.40 -2.83 21.99
C PRO A 15 17.64 -4.00 21.02
N VAL A 16 17.76 -3.71 19.72
CA VAL A 16 18.03 -4.75 18.72
C VAL A 16 19.37 -5.43 18.99
N LEU A 17 20.42 -4.66 19.23
CA LEU A 17 21.76 -5.20 19.50
C LEU A 17 21.85 -5.81 20.89
N ASP A 18 21.30 -5.13 21.89
CA ASP A 18 21.47 -5.49 23.30
C ASP A 18 20.56 -6.65 23.73
N VAL A 19 19.37 -6.78 23.13
CA VAL A 19 18.35 -7.78 23.46
C VAL A 19 18.20 -8.81 22.36
N PHE A 20 17.75 -8.38 21.18
CA PHE A 20 17.27 -9.32 20.15
C PHE A 20 18.38 -10.19 19.58
N VAL A 21 19.60 -9.65 19.39
CA VAL A 21 20.76 -10.43 18.94
C VAL A 21 21.13 -11.50 19.97
N LYS A 22 21.11 -11.17 21.26
CA LYS A 22 21.42 -12.13 22.34
C LYS A 22 20.35 -13.22 22.42
N VAL A 23 19.08 -12.87 22.31
CA VAL A 23 17.96 -13.83 22.28
C VAL A 23 18.08 -14.75 21.06
N ALA A 24 18.33 -14.20 19.89
CA ALA A 24 18.52 -14.98 18.67
C ALA A 24 19.70 -15.94 18.78
N ALA A 25 20.84 -15.49 19.32
CA ALA A 25 21.99 -16.32 19.54
C ALA A 25 21.75 -17.44 20.59
N HIS A 26 20.97 -17.17 21.63
CA HIS A 26 20.55 -18.16 22.61
C HIS A 26 19.70 -19.27 21.97
N ILE A 27 18.70 -18.89 21.19
CA ILE A 27 17.81 -19.83 20.47
C ILE A 27 18.60 -20.64 19.44
N ALA A 28 19.47 -19.99 18.67
CA ALA A 28 20.30 -20.66 17.66
C ALA A 28 21.24 -21.72 18.24
N ARG A 29 21.64 -21.61 19.54
CA ARG A 29 22.44 -22.60 20.27
C ARG A 29 21.61 -23.69 20.94
N GLY A 30 20.29 -23.75 20.68
CA GLY A 30 19.39 -24.71 21.31
C GLY A 30 18.90 -24.31 22.69
N GLY A 31 19.05 -23.05 23.08
CA GLY A 31 18.55 -22.53 24.36
C GLY A 31 17.02 -22.50 24.42
N THR A 32 16.48 -22.68 25.63
CA THR A 32 15.01 -22.73 25.84
C THR A 32 14.40 -21.33 25.97
N LEU A 33 13.11 -21.23 25.69
CA LEU A 33 12.39 -19.95 25.73
C LEU A 33 12.16 -19.44 27.16
N GLU A 34 12.09 -20.32 28.13
CA GLU A 34 11.87 -20.00 29.55
C GLU A 34 12.98 -19.17 30.16
N VAL A 35 14.20 -19.25 29.58
CA VAL A 35 15.35 -18.49 30.04
C VAL A 35 15.30 -17.03 29.60
N ILE A 36 14.62 -16.74 28.49
CA ILE A 36 14.62 -15.41 27.86
C ILE A 36 13.42 -14.57 28.24
N GLY A 37 12.38 -15.18 28.84
CA GLY A 37 11.20 -14.42 29.16
C GLY A 37 10.08 -15.20 29.83
N LYS A 38 8.95 -14.53 29.93
CA LYS A 38 7.73 -15.07 30.56
C LYS A 38 6.76 -15.55 29.49
N THR A 39 6.18 -16.74 29.71
CA THR A 39 5.06 -17.22 28.85
C THR A 39 3.85 -16.33 29.01
N ILE A 40 3.29 -15.92 27.86
CA ILE A 40 2.06 -15.14 27.78
C ILE A 40 1.03 -15.91 26.96
N SER A 41 -0.26 -15.78 27.32
CA SER A 41 -1.39 -16.41 26.62
C SER A 41 -1.87 -15.58 25.45
N ASP A 42 -1.76 -14.24 25.57
CA ASP A 42 -2.32 -13.30 24.62
C ASP A 42 -1.25 -12.35 24.08
N ILE A 43 -1.35 -12.04 22.78
CA ILE A 43 -0.63 -10.97 22.12
C ILE A 43 -1.64 -9.93 21.65
N LYS A 44 -1.25 -8.66 21.70
CA LYS A 44 -2.06 -7.60 21.08
C LYS A 44 -2.00 -7.75 19.56
N PRO A 45 -3.11 -8.15 18.89
CA PRO A 45 -3.09 -8.31 17.45
C PRO A 45 -2.97 -6.95 16.77
N ILE A 46 -2.15 -6.87 15.72
CA ILE A 46 -2.19 -5.75 14.80
C ILE A 46 -3.40 -5.98 13.90
N LYS A 47 -4.35 -5.07 13.92
CA LYS A 47 -5.48 -5.09 12.99
C LYS A 47 -4.98 -4.69 11.61
N ASN A 48 -4.82 -5.66 10.74
CA ASN A 48 -4.58 -5.40 9.33
C ASN A 48 -5.88 -4.92 8.70
N ILE A 49 -5.84 -3.75 8.08
CA ILE A 49 -6.94 -3.27 7.26
C ILE A 49 -6.84 -3.99 5.93
N THR A 50 -7.67 -5.00 5.76
CA THR A 50 -7.76 -5.75 4.50
C THR A 50 -8.80 -5.14 3.58
N PRO A 51 -8.55 -5.10 2.26
CA PRO A 51 -9.58 -4.71 1.31
C PRO A 51 -10.71 -5.73 1.36
N PHE A 52 -11.93 -5.30 1.10
CA PHE A 52 -13.10 -6.18 1.11
C PHE A 52 -13.91 -6.05 -0.17
N ILE A 53 -14.67 -7.11 -0.46
CA ILE A 53 -15.55 -7.18 -1.59
C ILE A 53 -16.97 -7.03 -1.07
N SER A 54 -17.73 -6.14 -1.69
CA SER A 54 -19.17 -5.99 -1.47
C SER A 54 -19.95 -6.33 -2.74
N ASP A 55 -21.25 -6.46 -2.58
CA ASP A 55 -22.22 -6.57 -3.67
C ASP A 55 -21.85 -7.62 -4.74
N LYS A 56 -21.82 -8.90 -4.33
CA LYS A 56 -21.64 -10.06 -5.23
C LYS A 56 -20.43 -9.95 -6.18
N ASN A 57 -19.31 -9.41 -5.70
CA ASN A 57 -18.08 -9.17 -6.47
C ASN A 57 -18.14 -8.03 -7.50
N HIS A 58 -19.12 -7.13 -7.41
CA HIS A 58 -19.15 -5.96 -8.28
C HIS A 58 -18.35 -4.77 -7.73
N GLN A 59 -18.04 -4.79 -6.44
CA GLN A 59 -17.31 -3.69 -5.82
C GLN A 59 -16.19 -4.21 -4.93
N LEU A 60 -14.99 -3.67 -5.12
CA LEU A 60 -13.82 -3.86 -4.27
C LEU A 60 -13.51 -2.54 -3.57
N MET A 61 -13.46 -2.54 -2.25
CA MET A 61 -13.09 -1.38 -1.45
C MET A 61 -11.78 -1.62 -0.72
N GLY A 62 -10.86 -0.70 -0.89
CA GLY A 62 -9.62 -0.62 -0.13
C GLY A 62 -9.46 0.75 0.54
N HIS A 63 -8.32 0.92 1.21
CA HIS A 63 -7.99 2.15 1.94
C HIS A 63 -6.57 2.59 1.63
N VAL A 64 -6.33 3.88 1.73
CA VAL A 64 -4.98 4.46 1.67
C VAL A 64 -4.20 3.99 2.90
N ILE A 65 -3.07 3.33 2.66
CA ILE A 65 -2.19 2.81 3.73
C ILE A 65 -0.84 3.53 3.81
N TYR A 66 -0.48 4.27 2.78
CA TYR A 66 0.78 5.02 2.75
C TYR A 66 0.71 6.16 1.73
N ILE A 67 1.33 7.28 2.05
CA ILE A 67 1.58 8.39 1.13
C ILE A 67 3.08 8.59 1.07
N ASP A 68 3.66 8.48 -0.12
CA ASP A 68 5.11 8.54 -0.31
C ASP A 68 5.65 9.97 -0.35
N ARG A 69 6.97 10.10 -0.52
CA ARG A 69 7.64 11.41 -0.61
C ARG A 69 7.27 12.22 -1.84
N TYR A 70 6.80 11.56 -2.89
CA TYR A 70 6.33 12.20 -4.13
C TYR A 70 4.85 12.56 -4.06
N ASP A 71 4.21 12.30 -2.91
CA ASP A 71 2.79 12.52 -2.69
C ASP A 71 1.90 11.53 -3.46
N ASN A 72 2.47 10.39 -3.86
CA ASN A 72 1.69 9.29 -4.41
C ASN A 72 0.93 8.57 -3.30
N VAL A 73 -0.26 8.10 -3.63
CA VAL A 73 -1.18 7.46 -2.69
C VAL A 73 -1.18 5.96 -2.92
N ILE A 74 -0.70 5.20 -1.94
CA ILE A 74 -0.63 3.74 -1.98
C ILE A 74 -1.80 3.16 -1.18
N THR A 75 -2.54 2.24 -1.78
CA THR A 75 -3.67 1.56 -1.15
C THR A 75 -3.29 0.16 -0.66
N ASN A 76 -4.16 -0.47 0.14
CA ASN A 76 -4.02 -1.86 0.53
C ASN A 76 -4.52 -2.88 -0.52
N ILE A 77 -4.89 -2.43 -1.72
CA ILE A 77 -5.37 -3.29 -2.80
C ILE A 77 -4.17 -3.88 -3.52
N LYS A 78 -3.95 -5.19 -3.38
CA LYS A 78 -2.92 -5.93 -4.11
C LYS A 78 -3.36 -6.27 -5.52
N LYS A 79 -2.41 -6.30 -6.44
CA LYS A 79 -2.60 -6.69 -7.84
C LYS A 79 -3.26 -8.04 -7.97
N SER A 80 -2.75 -9.06 -7.27
CA SER A 80 -3.30 -10.41 -7.28
C SER A 80 -4.76 -10.46 -6.83
N PHE A 81 -5.11 -9.66 -5.81
CA PHE A 81 -6.47 -9.59 -5.33
C PHE A 81 -7.39 -8.89 -6.34
N PHE A 82 -6.95 -7.77 -6.92
CA PHE A 82 -7.69 -7.09 -7.99
C PHE A 82 -7.94 -8.02 -9.18
N GLU A 83 -6.90 -8.70 -9.69
CA GLU A 83 -6.99 -9.59 -10.86
C GLU A 83 -7.93 -10.78 -10.61
N SER A 84 -7.93 -11.32 -9.38
CA SER A 84 -8.83 -12.43 -8.99
C SER A 84 -10.31 -12.07 -9.09
N ILE A 85 -10.64 -10.79 -8.94
CA ILE A 85 -12.02 -10.28 -8.97
C ILE A 85 -12.37 -9.71 -10.34
N GLN A 86 -11.45 -8.98 -10.97
CA GLN A 86 -11.67 -8.25 -12.21
C GLN A 86 -12.06 -9.19 -13.37
N LYS A 87 -11.38 -10.33 -13.58
CA LYS A 87 -11.71 -11.37 -14.57
C LYS A 87 -12.09 -10.80 -15.96
N ASN A 88 -11.28 -9.87 -16.47
CA ASN A 88 -11.47 -9.17 -17.75
C ASN A 88 -12.70 -8.25 -17.83
N ARG A 89 -13.44 -8.03 -16.73
CA ARG A 89 -14.53 -7.05 -16.71
C ARG A 89 -13.99 -5.64 -16.82
N ARG A 90 -14.79 -4.73 -17.35
CA ARG A 90 -14.54 -3.29 -17.26
C ARG A 90 -14.58 -2.86 -15.80
N PHE A 91 -13.85 -1.81 -15.47
CA PHE A 91 -13.81 -1.28 -14.10
C PHE A 91 -13.68 0.24 -14.09
N GLU A 92 -14.09 0.83 -12.98
CA GLU A 92 -13.87 2.22 -12.63
C GLU A 92 -13.32 2.29 -11.20
N ILE A 93 -12.18 2.94 -11.04
CA ILE A 93 -11.56 3.20 -9.74
C ILE A 93 -12.00 4.60 -9.31
N MET A 94 -12.58 4.69 -8.14
CA MET A 94 -13.07 5.93 -7.54
C MET A 94 -12.23 6.24 -6.29
N ALA A 95 -11.62 7.42 -6.29
CA ALA A 95 -10.89 7.99 -5.17
C ALA A 95 -11.43 9.39 -4.92
N ARG A 96 -12.28 9.55 -3.91
CA ARG A 96 -13.11 10.74 -3.71
C ARG A 96 -13.88 11.10 -5.00
N ASN A 97 -13.61 12.26 -5.58
CA ASN A 97 -14.27 12.75 -6.82
C ASN A 97 -13.51 12.39 -8.10
N HIS A 98 -12.39 11.66 -7.98
CA HIS A 98 -11.56 11.27 -9.12
C HIS A 98 -11.89 9.87 -9.59
N LYS A 99 -11.96 9.70 -10.91
CA LYS A 99 -12.30 8.45 -11.57
C LYS A 99 -11.20 8.01 -12.53
N PHE A 100 -10.87 6.72 -12.50
CA PHE A 100 -9.89 6.12 -13.38
C PHE A 100 -10.44 4.82 -13.96
N THR A 101 -10.33 4.68 -15.27
CA THR A 101 -10.81 3.49 -15.99
C THR A 101 -9.66 2.64 -16.53
N LYS A 102 -8.42 3.04 -16.23
CA LYS A 102 -7.22 2.39 -16.73
C LYS A 102 -6.17 2.31 -15.64
N ILE A 103 -5.53 1.15 -15.54
CA ILE A 103 -4.30 0.94 -14.76
C ILE A 103 -3.15 0.84 -15.77
N TYR A 104 -2.16 1.70 -15.63
CA TYR A 104 -0.97 1.72 -16.49
C TYR A 104 0.06 0.72 -15.99
N LYS A 105 0.86 0.14 -16.89
CA LYS A 105 1.97 -0.73 -16.50
C LYS A 105 3.17 0.06 -15.97
N ARG A 106 3.40 1.25 -16.52
CA ARG A 106 4.52 2.15 -16.18
C ARG A 106 4.03 3.58 -16.18
N TYR A 107 4.70 4.45 -15.44
CA TYR A 107 4.41 5.89 -15.42
C TYR A 107 4.50 6.53 -16.81
N SER A 108 5.45 6.10 -17.64
CA SER A 108 5.63 6.62 -19.00
C SER A 108 4.50 6.25 -19.96
N ASP A 109 3.68 5.25 -19.64
CA ASP A 109 2.62 4.77 -20.54
C ASP A 109 1.43 5.74 -20.64
N ILE A 110 1.39 6.78 -19.79
CA ILE A 110 0.42 7.87 -19.91
C ILE A 110 0.75 8.82 -21.06
N VAL A 111 2.02 8.86 -21.49
CA VAL A 111 2.52 9.77 -22.51
C VAL A 111 2.18 9.24 -23.90
N ASN A 112 1.58 10.08 -24.72
CA ASN A 112 1.48 9.81 -26.15
C ASN A 112 2.75 10.33 -26.87
N PHE A 113 3.66 9.41 -27.18
CA PHE A 113 4.93 9.74 -27.84
C PHE A 113 4.78 10.11 -29.33
N GLU A 114 3.63 9.86 -29.96
CA GLU A 114 3.33 10.30 -31.33
C GLU A 114 3.09 11.82 -31.41
N ILE A 115 2.74 12.45 -30.29
CA ILE A 115 2.56 13.89 -30.20
C ILE A 115 3.91 14.56 -29.93
N PRO A 116 4.30 15.62 -30.69
CA PRO A 116 5.50 16.40 -30.41
C PRO A 116 5.51 16.94 -28.97
N ILE A 117 6.67 16.95 -28.33
CA ILE A 117 6.83 17.26 -26.89
C ILE A 117 6.19 18.61 -26.51
N GLN A 118 6.29 19.61 -27.38
CA GLN A 118 5.73 20.96 -27.16
C GLN A 118 4.18 21.00 -27.14
N LYS A 119 3.54 19.95 -27.66
CA LYS A 119 2.07 19.82 -27.72
C LYS A 119 1.52 18.80 -26.75
N ARG A 120 2.39 18.13 -25.97
CA ARG A 120 1.96 17.16 -24.97
C ARG A 120 1.35 17.88 -23.77
N ASN A 121 0.28 17.32 -23.24
CA ASN A 121 -0.38 17.77 -22.01
C ASN A 121 -0.50 16.61 -21.03
N ASP A 122 0.65 15.95 -20.76
CA ASP A 122 0.68 14.76 -19.93
C ASP A 122 1.07 15.08 -18.47
N GLU A 123 1.78 16.19 -18.26
CA GLU A 123 2.26 16.61 -16.94
C GLU A 123 1.08 16.99 -16.03
N GLY A 124 1.12 16.54 -14.79
CA GLY A 124 0.04 16.76 -13.83
C GLY A 124 -1.22 15.93 -14.07
N ARG A 125 -1.19 14.96 -14.99
CA ARG A 125 -2.32 14.02 -15.16
C ARG A 125 -2.30 12.94 -14.10
N GLY A 126 -3.46 12.70 -13.51
CA GLY A 126 -3.67 11.59 -12.59
C GLY A 126 -3.61 10.24 -13.29
N MET A 127 -2.99 9.27 -12.65
CA MET A 127 -2.86 7.92 -13.17
C MET A 127 -2.87 6.89 -12.04
N VAL A 128 -3.13 5.65 -12.42
CA VAL A 128 -3.09 4.50 -11.50
C VAL A 128 -2.14 3.45 -12.05
N VAL A 129 -1.30 2.89 -11.17
CA VAL A 129 -0.37 1.80 -11.46
C VAL A 129 -0.42 0.76 -10.34
N PHE A 130 0.13 -0.44 -10.59
CA PHE A 130 0.60 -1.30 -9.50
C PHE A 130 2.09 -1.03 -9.30
N ASN A 131 2.47 -0.66 -8.07
CA ASN A 131 3.86 -0.33 -7.75
C ASN A 131 4.74 -1.59 -7.61
N SER A 132 6.02 -1.40 -7.29
CA SER A 132 6.99 -2.50 -7.14
C SER A 132 6.68 -3.50 -6.02
N SER A 133 5.77 -3.14 -5.10
CA SER A 133 5.29 -4.00 -4.02
C SER A 133 3.91 -4.61 -4.33
N ASP A 134 3.46 -4.50 -5.59
CA ASP A 134 2.18 -4.97 -6.11
C ASP A 134 0.94 -4.32 -5.45
N TYR A 135 1.08 -3.14 -4.87
CA TYR A 135 -0.07 -2.37 -4.38
C TYR A 135 -0.56 -1.36 -5.42
N LEU A 136 -1.88 -1.17 -5.45
CA LEU A 136 -2.52 -0.14 -6.27
C LEU A 136 -2.09 1.24 -5.76
N GLU A 137 -1.50 2.02 -6.66
CA GLU A 137 -0.97 3.34 -6.41
C GLU A 137 -1.61 4.37 -7.32
N ILE A 138 -2.05 5.48 -6.74
CA ILE A 138 -2.56 6.65 -7.46
C ILE A 138 -1.46 7.69 -7.46
N ALA A 139 -1.10 8.19 -8.62
CA ALA A 139 -0.01 9.12 -8.82
C ALA A 139 -0.38 10.26 -9.79
N MET A 140 0.43 11.31 -9.79
CA MET A 140 0.37 12.39 -10.77
C MET A 140 1.63 12.36 -11.63
N TYR A 141 1.47 12.23 -12.94
CA TYR A 141 2.63 12.15 -13.83
C TYR A 141 3.41 13.45 -13.84
N LYS A 142 4.74 13.36 -13.55
CA LYS A 142 5.67 14.50 -13.47
C LYS A 142 5.18 15.65 -12.59
N SER A 143 4.39 15.40 -11.58
CA SER A 143 4.05 16.41 -10.59
C SER A 143 5.18 16.61 -9.59
N ASN A 144 5.33 17.82 -9.10
CA ASN A 144 6.31 18.19 -8.09
C ASN A 144 5.61 18.62 -6.81
N LYS A 145 5.74 17.80 -5.76
CA LYS A 145 5.14 18.06 -4.45
C LYS A 145 5.48 19.45 -3.88
N ALA A 146 6.70 19.93 -4.12
CA ALA A 146 7.17 21.22 -3.57
C ALA A 146 6.52 22.44 -4.24
N THR A 147 5.95 22.31 -5.44
CA THR A 147 5.39 23.42 -6.20
C THR A 147 3.90 23.31 -6.47
N ILE A 148 3.46 22.15 -6.95
CA ILE A 148 2.07 21.96 -7.41
C ILE A 148 1.32 21.00 -6.47
N GLY A 149 2.00 20.02 -5.89
CA GLY A 149 1.42 18.90 -5.16
C GLY A 149 1.41 17.62 -5.99
N GLY A 150 1.27 16.47 -5.34
CA GLY A 150 1.06 15.18 -5.97
C GLY A 150 -0.39 14.70 -5.83
N ALA A 151 -0.59 13.38 -5.91
CA ALA A 151 -1.92 12.80 -5.88
C ALA A 151 -2.65 13.05 -4.54
N SER A 152 -1.97 12.90 -3.41
CA SER A 152 -2.59 13.17 -2.09
C SER A 152 -3.07 14.62 -2.00
N THR A 153 -2.17 15.59 -2.27
CA THR A 153 -2.50 17.02 -2.15
C THR A 153 -3.59 17.43 -3.15
N LEU A 154 -3.44 17.09 -4.43
CA LEU A 154 -4.33 17.58 -5.49
C LEU A 154 -5.69 16.88 -5.53
N MET A 155 -5.74 15.63 -5.09
CA MET A 155 -7.00 14.86 -5.03
C MET A 155 -7.62 14.86 -3.64
N GLY A 156 -6.92 15.46 -2.65
CA GLY A 156 -7.36 15.53 -1.26
C GLY A 156 -7.45 14.17 -0.60
N LEU A 157 -6.54 13.24 -0.93
CA LEU A 157 -6.51 11.89 -0.39
C LEU A 157 -5.58 11.80 0.81
N ASP A 158 -6.12 11.37 1.93
CA ASP A 158 -5.41 11.19 3.18
C ASP A 158 -5.30 9.71 3.58
N MET A 159 -4.47 9.45 4.59
CA MET A 159 -4.37 8.13 5.21
C MET A 159 -5.75 7.64 5.63
N MET A 160 -6.05 6.38 5.34
CA MET A 160 -7.32 5.70 5.65
C MET A 160 -8.51 6.10 4.76
N ASP A 161 -8.36 7.04 3.84
CA ASP A 161 -9.41 7.30 2.86
C ASP A 161 -9.73 6.05 2.04
N SER A 162 -10.99 5.89 1.70
CA SER A 162 -11.45 4.75 0.89
C SER A 162 -11.17 4.96 -0.59
N VAL A 163 -10.74 3.89 -1.23
CA VAL A 163 -10.64 3.77 -2.69
C VAL A 163 -11.51 2.60 -3.12
N THR A 164 -12.47 2.88 -3.99
CA THR A 164 -13.45 1.89 -4.43
C THR A 164 -13.25 1.56 -5.90
N ILE A 165 -13.33 0.28 -6.24
CA ILE A 165 -13.30 -0.19 -7.63
C ILE A 165 -14.63 -0.83 -7.94
N GLN A 166 -15.36 -0.25 -8.89
CA GLN A 166 -16.60 -0.80 -9.42
C GLN A 166 -16.28 -1.63 -10.64
N PHE A 167 -16.80 -2.87 -10.70
CA PHE A 167 -16.70 -3.75 -11.85
C PHE A 167 -18.04 -3.82 -12.59
N PHE A 168 -17.97 -3.87 -13.92
CA PHE A 168 -19.13 -3.92 -14.78
C PHE A 168 -19.10 -5.21 -15.59
N ASP A 169 -20.16 -5.97 -15.50
CA ASP A 169 -20.36 -7.11 -16.39
C ASP A 169 -20.71 -6.59 -17.78
N ASP A 170 -20.06 -7.11 -18.81
CA ASP A 170 -20.43 -6.80 -20.18
C ASP A 170 -21.75 -7.53 -20.49
N TRP A 171 -22.81 -6.77 -20.58
CA TRP A 171 -24.07 -7.27 -21.15
C TRP A 171 -23.90 -7.31 -22.67
N PHE A 172 -23.86 -8.51 -23.22
CA PHE A 172 -23.94 -8.74 -24.66
C PHE A 172 -25.37 -8.52 -25.17
#